data_bc2bfe4ef67a36b34687c7931b83dc14
#
_entry.id   bc2bfe4ef67a36b34687c7931b83dc14
#
_cell.length_a   1.000
_cell.length_b   1.000
_cell.length_c   1.000
_cell.angle_alpha   90.00
_cell.angle_beta   90.00
_cell.angle_gamma   90.00
#
_symmetry.space_group_name_H-M   'P 1'
#
loop_
_entity.id
_entity.type
_entity.pdbx_description
1 polymer ?
#
loop_
_entity_poly.entity_id
_entity_poly.type
_entity_poly.pdbx_seq_one_letter_code
_entity_poly.pdbx_strand_id
1 'polypeptide(L)'
;VTGSLLIFGDQGGRAALEGGQPFSHGSARVRAVNKYTGELVWSTQVDQHYAAIITTSATVFGNTVFVGVASFEEAYAGLIPAYIYQCCSFRGSVVALNRNTGAILWKTYMAPVTNPAQGPDYSGNAVWGSTPAIDAKRNALYVATGNNYSVPDTVTQCILAAGEDGAAQSACLSAANYLDAVVSLDMTTGSVNWSTTVIPFDTWNVGCLDIGLPVDPEHCPEAAGPDFDFGQAPMLYSVGNGKNKRDLLGVGQKSGQFWSLDADTGQIVWSTQSGVGGIAGGFIWGSATDGIRLYGSDANSFA
;
A
#
# COMPACT_ATOMS: atom_id res chain seq x y z
N VAL A 1 9.50 -10.63 15.69
CA VAL A 1 9.66 -11.76 16.62
C VAL A 1 8.70 -11.59 17.78
N THR A 2 7.95 -12.62 18.13
CA THR A 2 7.00 -12.59 19.24
C THR A 2 7.03 -13.92 20.00
N GLY A 3 7.38 -13.91 21.29
CA GLY A 3 7.57 -15.13 22.08
C GLY A 3 8.62 -16.05 21.44
N SER A 4 8.22 -17.28 21.10
CA SER A 4 9.06 -18.27 20.38
C SER A 4 8.94 -18.20 18.86
N LEU A 5 8.11 -17.30 18.30
CA LEU A 5 7.84 -17.23 16.87
C LEU A 5 8.64 -16.12 16.19
N LEU A 6 9.17 -16.43 15.00
CA LEU A 6 9.57 -15.49 13.97
C LEU A 6 8.52 -15.55 12.86
N ILE A 7 7.90 -14.39 12.56
CA ILE A 7 6.81 -14.26 11.59
C ILE A 7 7.27 -13.36 10.45
N PHE A 8 7.05 -13.78 9.22
CA PHE A 8 7.45 -13.07 8.00
C PHE A 8 6.53 -13.40 6.82
N GLY A 9 6.51 -12.50 5.85
CA GLY A 9 5.84 -12.71 4.57
C GLY A 9 6.78 -13.21 3.49
N ASP A 10 6.23 -13.66 2.37
CA ASP A 10 7.00 -14.02 1.18
C ASP A 10 6.58 -13.25 -0.07
N GLN A 11 7.47 -13.25 -1.05
CA GLN A 11 7.28 -12.67 -2.37
C GLN A 11 7.08 -13.76 -3.43
N GLY A 12 6.26 -14.78 -3.15
CA GLY A 12 6.05 -15.93 -4.03
C GLY A 12 5.67 -15.59 -5.46
N GLY A 13 5.01 -14.44 -5.70
CA GLY A 13 4.69 -13.93 -7.03
C GLY A 13 5.91 -13.70 -7.93
N ARG A 14 7.10 -13.48 -7.35
CA ARG A 14 8.36 -13.33 -8.09
C ARG A 14 8.80 -14.64 -8.78
N ALA A 15 8.46 -15.78 -8.23
CA ALA A 15 8.79 -17.08 -8.82
C ALA A 15 8.21 -17.25 -10.24
N ALA A 16 7.14 -16.55 -10.57
CA ALA A 16 6.57 -16.53 -11.91
C ALA A 16 7.53 -15.92 -12.96
N LEU A 17 8.38 -14.96 -12.57
CA LEU A 17 9.39 -14.35 -13.44
C LEU A 17 10.65 -15.22 -13.57
N GLU A 18 10.98 -15.98 -12.53
CA GLU A 18 12.22 -16.78 -12.46
C GLU A 18 12.05 -18.19 -13.05
N GLY A 19 10.83 -18.74 -13.08
CA GLY A 19 10.55 -20.12 -13.45
C GLY A 19 10.08 -20.38 -14.87
N GLY A 20 9.96 -19.38 -15.73
CA GLY A 20 9.52 -19.53 -17.13
C GLY A 20 8.06 -19.96 -17.31
N GLN A 21 7.27 -19.99 -16.24
CA GLN A 21 5.82 -20.19 -16.26
C GLN A 21 5.17 -18.92 -15.72
N PRO A 22 4.75 -17.97 -16.58
CA PRO A 22 3.97 -16.83 -16.13
C PRO A 22 2.71 -17.36 -15.41
N PHE A 23 2.44 -16.81 -14.22
CA PHE A 23 1.20 -17.03 -13.46
C PHE A 23 1.08 -18.31 -12.62
N SER A 24 2.13 -19.10 -12.47
CA SER A 24 1.94 -20.40 -11.84
C SER A 24 2.02 -20.44 -10.32
N HIS A 25 2.18 -19.38 -9.55
CA HIS A 25 2.16 -19.51 -8.06
C HIS A 25 2.31 -18.17 -7.36
N GLY A 26 1.34 -17.27 -7.50
CA GLY A 26 1.17 -16.20 -6.55
C GLY A 26 0.97 -16.82 -5.17
N SER A 27 1.71 -16.36 -4.19
CA SER A 27 1.51 -16.91 -2.86
C SER A 27 1.86 -15.89 -1.79
N ALA A 28 1.17 -14.76 -1.77
CA ALA A 28 1.25 -13.91 -0.61
C ALA A 28 1.00 -14.75 0.65
N ARG A 29 2.06 -15.36 1.17
CA ARG A 29 1.99 -16.20 2.37
C ARG A 29 2.68 -15.52 3.53
N VAL A 30 2.01 -15.62 4.68
CA VAL A 30 2.62 -15.31 5.97
C VAL A 30 2.98 -16.63 6.65
N ARG A 31 4.21 -16.71 7.14
CA ARG A 31 4.75 -17.90 7.81
C ARG A 31 5.19 -17.56 9.22
N ALA A 32 4.97 -18.48 10.13
CA ALA A 32 5.59 -18.47 11.45
C ALA A 32 6.47 -19.71 11.63
N VAL A 33 7.68 -19.47 12.08
CA VAL A 33 8.61 -20.54 12.42
C VAL A 33 9.03 -20.40 13.88
N ASN A 34 9.42 -21.53 14.49
CA ASN A 34 10.07 -21.50 15.80
C ASN A 34 11.43 -20.79 15.65
N LYS A 35 11.64 -19.69 16.34
CA LYS A 35 12.87 -18.88 16.23
C LYS A 35 14.15 -19.58 16.68
N TYR A 36 14.03 -20.68 17.45
CA TYR A 36 15.18 -21.45 17.96
C TYR A 36 15.53 -22.63 17.07
N THR A 37 14.55 -23.27 16.44
CA THR A 37 14.74 -24.49 15.63
C THR A 37 14.58 -24.27 14.14
N GLY A 38 13.93 -23.17 13.72
CA GLY A 38 13.54 -22.91 12.32
C GLY A 38 12.34 -23.75 11.83
N GLU A 39 11.78 -24.61 12.67
CA GLU A 39 10.65 -25.44 12.30
C GLU A 39 9.41 -24.61 11.99
N LEU A 40 8.71 -24.96 10.89
CA LEU A 40 7.48 -24.31 10.48
C LEU A 40 6.37 -24.59 11.50
N VAL A 41 5.76 -23.55 12.05
CA VAL A 41 4.63 -23.66 12.97
C VAL A 41 3.30 -23.54 12.20
N TRP A 42 3.19 -22.53 11.34
CA TRP A 42 2.04 -22.36 10.43
C TRP A 42 2.44 -21.56 9.18
N SER A 43 1.65 -21.75 8.10
CA SER A 43 1.79 -21.00 6.86
C SER A 43 0.41 -20.73 6.30
N THR A 44 0.06 -19.45 6.10
CA THR A 44 -1.26 -19.00 5.62
C THR A 44 -1.11 -18.19 4.36
N GLN A 45 -1.82 -18.59 3.30
CA GLN A 45 -1.99 -17.78 2.11
C GLN A 45 -3.03 -16.70 2.41
N VAL A 46 -2.63 -15.42 2.35
CA VAL A 46 -3.47 -14.28 2.71
C VAL A 46 -4.13 -13.63 1.50
N ASP A 47 -3.62 -13.93 0.31
CA ASP A 47 -4.22 -13.54 -0.96
C ASP A 47 -4.05 -14.65 -2.00
N GLN A 48 -5.06 -14.84 -2.88
CA GLN A 48 -5.03 -15.85 -3.92
C GLN A 48 -4.68 -15.28 -5.30
N HIS A 49 -4.55 -13.96 -5.42
CA HIS A 49 -4.14 -13.35 -6.67
C HIS A 49 -2.72 -13.81 -7.03
N TYR A 50 -2.54 -14.22 -8.29
CA TYR A 50 -1.28 -14.85 -8.75
C TYR A 50 -0.05 -13.95 -8.62
N ALA A 51 -0.22 -12.62 -8.69
CA ALA A 51 0.84 -11.65 -8.54
C ALA A 51 0.99 -11.12 -7.10
N ALA A 52 0.14 -11.57 -6.15
CA ALA A 52 0.18 -11.06 -4.78
C ALA A 52 1.46 -11.44 -4.04
N ILE A 53 2.01 -10.49 -3.29
CA ILE A 53 3.23 -10.62 -2.50
C ILE A 53 3.09 -9.94 -1.15
N ILE A 54 3.98 -10.27 -0.22
CA ILE A 54 4.15 -9.55 1.05
C ILE A 54 5.53 -8.88 1.05
N THR A 55 5.54 -7.56 1.07
CA THR A 55 6.76 -6.74 1.19
C THR A 55 6.87 -6.07 2.57
N THR A 56 5.74 -5.90 3.25
CA THR A 56 5.69 -5.34 4.60
C THR A 56 6.26 -6.30 5.64
N SER A 57 6.86 -5.75 6.70
CA SER A 57 7.14 -6.52 7.91
C SER A 57 5.88 -6.70 8.74
N ALA A 58 5.65 -7.92 9.21
CA ALA A 58 4.50 -8.23 10.06
C ALA A 58 4.60 -7.50 11.40
N THR A 59 3.52 -6.82 11.79
CA THR A 59 3.36 -6.21 13.12
C THR A 59 2.51 -7.11 14.01
N VAL A 60 2.90 -7.24 15.28
CA VAL A 60 2.19 -8.10 16.24
C VAL A 60 1.72 -7.28 17.45
N PHE A 61 0.43 -7.37 17.73
CA PHE A 61 -0.16 -6.81 18.97
C PHE A 61 -1.05 -7.86 19.65
N GLY A 62 -0.76 -8.15 20.90
CA GLY A 62 -1.47 -9.20 21.64
C GLY A 62 -1.37 -10.58 20.94
N ASN A 63 -2.50 -11.11 20.53
CA ASN A 63 -2.60 -12.38 19.81
C ASN A 63 -2.87 -12.21 18.30
N THR A 64 -2.69 -11.01 17.77
CA THR A 64 -2.97 -10.69 16.37
C THR A 64 -1.70 -10.28 15.64
N VAL A 65 -1.56 -10.75 14.41
CA VAL A 65 -0.52 -10.38 13.44
C VAL A 65 -1.18 -9.58 12.33
N PHE A 66 -0.61 -8.43 11.97
CA PHE A 66 -1.09 -7.58 10.87
C PHE A 66 -0.05 -7.51 9.77
N VAL A 67 -0.50 -7.62 8.53
CA VAL A 67 0.34 -7.51 7.33
C VAL A 67 -0.38 -6.74 6.23
N GLY A 68 0.38 -5.97 5.46
CA GLY A 68 -0.08 -5.42 4.18
C GLY A 68 0.17 -6.40 3.04
N VAL A 69 -0.67 -6.36 2.03
CA VAL A 69 -0.56 -7.17 0.80
C VAL A 69 -0.31 -6.25 -0.39
N ALA A 70 0.71 -6.56 -1.15
CA ALA A 70 1.13 -5.90 -2.39
C ALA A 70 1.13 -6.90 -3.56
N SER A 71 1.55 -6.47 -4.74
CA SER A 71 1.69 -7.36 -5.89
C SER A 71 2.81 -6.95 -6.85
N PHE A 72 3.20 -7.89 -7.71
CA PHE A 72 4.00 -7.61 -8.91
C PHE A 72 3.16 -7.24 -10.13
N GLU A 73 1.85 -7.13 -10.02
CA GLU A 73 0.97 -6.86 -11.17
C GLU A 73 1.32 -5.54 -11.85
N GLU A 74 1.69 -4.54 -11.08
CA GLU A 74 2.15 -3.25 -11.58
C GLU A 74 3.34 -3.39 -12.56
N ALA A 75 4.31 -4.25 -12.19
CA ALA A 75 5.45 -4.55 -13.06
C ALA A 75 5.04 -5.42 -14.25
N TYR A 76 4.13 -6.37 -14.07
CA TYR A 76 3.65 -7.22 -15.17
C TYR A 76 2.99 -6.41 -16.27
N ALA A 77 2.31 -5.32 -15.94
CA ALA A 77 1.68 -4.43 -16.90
C ALA A 77 2.65 -3.87 -17.96
N GLY A 78 3.90 -3.59 -17.56
CA GLY A 78 4.91 -3.10 -18.52
C GLY A 78 5.84 -4.19 -19.07
N LEU A 79 6.03 -5.30 -18.36
CA LEU A 79 7.03 -6.32 -18.71
C LEU A 79 6.46 -7.50 -19.50
N ILE A 80 5.14 -7.69 -19.49
CA ILE A 80 4.47 -8.79 -20.20
C ILE A 80 3.57 -8.18 -21.27
N PRO A 81 3.74 -8.56 -22.55
CA PRO A 81 2.93 -8.02 -23.64
C PRO A 81 1.43 -8.17 -23.40
N ALA A 82 0.65 -7.15 -23.77
CA ALA A 82 -0.79 -7.08 -23.52
C ALA A 82 -1.59 -8.23 -24.17
N TYR A 83 -1.11 -8.84 -25.25
CA TYR A 83 -1.73 -10.02 -25.84
C TYR A 83 -1.55 -11.31 -25.00
N ILE A 84 -0.64 -11.29 -23.99
CA ILE A 84 -0.41 -12.42 -23.08
C ILE A 84 -1.08 -12.15 -21.73
N TYR A 85 -1.03 -10.91 -21.27
CA TYR A 85 -1.50 -10.48 -19.95
C TYR A 85 -2.38 -9.26 -20.07
N GLN A 86 -3.55 -9.27 -19.46
CA GLN A 86 -4.42 -8.10 -19.36
C GLN A 86 -4.37 -7.52 -17.95
N CYS A 87 -3.84 -6.34 -17.84
CA CYS A 87 -3.78 -5.55 -16.61
C CYS A 87 -5.13 -4.87 -16.35
N CYS A 88 -5.59 -4.70 -15.12
CA CYS A 88 -5.08 -5.20 -13.85
C CYS A 88 -6.25 -5.67 -12.98
N SER A 89 -6.02 -6.49 -12.00
CA SER A 89 -7.09 -7.07 -11.18
C SER A 89 -6.74 -7.22 -9.70
N PHE A 90 -5.49 -7.02 -9.32
CA PHE A 90 -5.05 -7.06 -7.93
C PHE A 90 -5.66 -5.90 -7.13
N ARG A 91 -6.04 -6.19 -5.89
CA ARG A 91 -6.45 -5.17 -4.92
C ARG A 91 -5.63 -5.29 -3.66
N GLY A 92 -4.91 -4.21 -3.32
CA GLY A 92 -4.20 -4.10 -2.05
C GLY A 92 -5.11 -4.37 -0.87
N SER A 93 -4.57 -4.93 0.18
CA SER A 93 -5.35 -5.26 1.37
C SER A 93 -4.50 -5.26 2.64
N VAL A 94 -5.16 -5.18 3.78
CA VAL A 94 -4.60 -5.45 5.10
C VAL A 94 -5.25 -6.70 5.67
N VAL A 95 -4.44 -7.59 6.25
CA VAL A 95 -4.91 -8.86 6.80
C VAL A 95 -4.47 -8.98 8.25
N ALA A 96 -5.40 -9.37 9.10
CA ALA A 96 -5.13 -9.77 10.48
C ALA A 96 -5.21 -11.30 10.62
N LEU A 97 -4.21 -11.87 11.29
CA LEU A 97 -4.14 -13.30 11.53
C LEU A 97 -4.00 -13.59 13.03
N ASN A 98 -4.51 -14.73 13.46
CA ASN A 98 -4.23 -15.26 14.78
C ASN A 98 -2.75 -15.65 14.87
N ARG A 99 -2.02 -15.08 15.81
CA ARG A 99 -0.58 -15.29 16.00
C ARG A 99 -0.19 -16.76 16.17
N ASN A 100 -1.01 -17.54 16.85
CA ASN A 100 -0.65 -18.91 17.23
C ASN A 100 -1.03 -19.93 16.14
N THR A 101 -2.07 -19.66 15.35
CA THR A 101 -2.64 -20.60 14.39
C THR A 101 -2.47 -20.19 12.93
N GLY A 102 -2.21 -18.90 12.68
CA GLY A 102 -2.21 -18.32 11.33
C GLY A 102 -3.60 -18.15 10.72
N ALA A 103 -4.69 -18.45 11.46
CA ALA A 103 -6.05 -18.26 10.95
C ALA A 103 -6.31 -16.78 10.65
N ILE A 104 -6.87 -16.48 9.47
CA ILE A 104 -7.29 -15.13 9.10
C ILE A 104 -8.47 -14.74 9.99
N LEU A 105 -8.34 -13.60 10.67
CA LEU A 105 -9.38 -13.01 11.52
C LEU A 105 -10.25 -12.05 10.72
N TRP A 106 -9.62 -11.20 9.91
CA TRP A 106 -10.27 -10.31 8.97
C TRP A 106 -9.31 -9.93 7.83
N LYS A 107 -9.88 -9.46 6.73
CA LYS A 107 -9.18 -8.89 5.58
C LYS A 107 -9.96 -7.70 5.06
N THR A 108 -9.27 -6.55 4.89
CA THR A 108 -9.86 -5.31 4.38
C THR A 108 -9.13 -4.90 3.12
N TYR A 109 -9.88 -4.75 2.03
CA TYR A 109 -9.36 -4.30 0.75
C TYR A 109 -9.25 -2.77 0.69
N MET A 110 -8.22 -2.27 0.01
CA MET A 110 -7.95 -0.84 -0.14
C MET A 110 -8.54 -0.27 -1.44
N ALA A 111 -8.89 -1.11 -2.40
CA ALA A 111 -9.60 -0.74 -3.62
C ALA A 111 -11.01 -1.37 -3.62
N PRO A 112 -12.06 -0.65 -4.10
CA PRO A 112 -13.41 -1.18 -4.15
C PRO A 112 -13.55 -2.27 -5.21
N VAL A 113 -14.65 -3.04 -5.14
CA VAL A 113 -15.16 -3.84 -6.26
C VAL A 113 -16.26 -3.01 -6.91
N THR A 114 -16.12 -2.74 -8.19
CA THR A 114 -17.20 -2.29 -9.04
C THR A 114 -17.75 -3.49 -9.84
N ASN A 115 -18.75 -3.30 -10.64
CA ASN A 115 -19.38 -4.38 -11.38
C ASN A 115 -18.40 -4.92 -12.46
N PRO A 116 -17.87 -6.16 -12.36
CA PRO A 116 -16.94 -6.72 -13.34
C PRO A 116 -17.50 -6.85 -14.77
N ALA A 117 -18.79 -6.55 -14.98
CA ALA A 117 -19.39 -6.52 -16.31
C ALA A 117 -19.22 -5.18 -17.04
N GLN A 118 -18.56 -4.18 -16.45
CA GLN A 118 -18.45 -2.82 -16.99
C GLN A 118 -17.04 -2.40 -17.45
N GLY A 119 -16.12 -3.33 -17.62
CA GLY A 119 -14.72 -3.03 -18.03
C GLY A 119 -13.72 -3.22 -16.89
N PRO A 120 -12.48 -2.69 -17.02
CA PRO A 120 -11.48 -2.80 -15.98
C PRO A 120 -12.02 -2.24 -14.66
N ASP A 121 -11.72 -2.94 -13.56
CA ASP A 121 -12.16 -2.57 -12.22
C ASP A 121 -11.08 -1.70 -11.56
N TYR A 122 -11.37 -1.18 -10.37
CA TYR A 122 -10.31 -0.62 -9.53
C TYR A 122 -9.32 -1.71 -9.15
N SER A 123 -8.05 -1.48 -9.43
CA SER A 123 -6.93 -2.33 -9.00
C SER A 123 -5.79 -1.49 -8.44
N GLY A 124 -4.81 -2.13 -7.80
CA GLY A 124 -3.71 -1.45 -7.15
C GLY A 124 -3.96 -1.18 -5.67
N ASN A 125 -3.69 0.03 -5.19
CA ASN A 125 -3.74 0.45 -3.79
C ASN A 125 -2.96 -0.49 -2.88
N ALA A 126 -1.78 -0.90 -3.33
CA ALA A 126 -0.93 -1.85 -2.61
C ALA A 126 -0.52 -1.32 -1.23
N VAL A 127 -0.56 -2.17 -0.22
CA VAL A 127 0.02 -1.88 1.10
C VAL A 127 1.40 -2.53 1.14
N TRP A 128 2.41 -1.83 0.60
CA TRP A 128 3.71 -2.41 0.30
C TRP A 128 4.87 -1.87 1.13
N GLY A 129 4.73 -0.65 1.65
CA GLY A 129 5.79 0.01 2.41
C GLY A 129 5.81 -0.43 3.87
N SER A 130 7.00 -0.64 4.40
CA SER A 130 7.39 -0.87 5.79
C SER A 130 6.40 -1.61 6.74
N THR A 131 6.38 -1.25 8.01
CA THR A 131 5.65 -1.97 9.07
C THR A 131 4.42 -1.18 9.50
N PRO A 132 3.20 -1.74 9.47
CA PRO A 132 2.01 -1.08 9.99
C PRO A 132 2.18 -0.59 11.43
N ALA A 133 1.71 0.62 11.75
CA ALA A 133 1.84 1.21 13.07
C ALA A 133 0.65 0.85 13.96
N ILE A 134 0.94 0.52 15.23
CA ILE A 134 -0.07 0.16 16.24
C ILE A 134 -0.34 1.35 17.16
N ASP A 135 -1.61 1.68 17.37
CA ASP A 135 -2.08 2.55 18.43
C ASP A 135 -3.01 1.79 19.38
N ALA A 136 -2.44 1.28 20.46
CA ALA A 136 -3.20 0.55 21.47
C ALA A 136 -4.23 1.42 22.20
N LYS A 137 -4.01 2.74 22.28
CA LYS A 137 -4.92 3.69 22.95
C LYS A 137 -6.23 3.85 22.17
N ARG A 138 -6.14 3.84 20.83
CA ARG A 138 -7.29 4.02 19.92
C ARG A 138 -7.82 2.69 19.36
N ASN A 139 -7.21 1.56 19.72
CA ASN A 139 -7.43 0.28 19.06
C ASN A 139 -7.25 0.39 17.52
N ALA A 140 -6.28 1.19 17.07
CA ALA A 140 -6.10 1.52 15.66
C ALA A 140 -4.81 0.93 15.11
N LEU A 141 -4.90 0.51 13.84
CA LEU A 141 -3.79 0.13 12.97
C LEU A 141 -3.70 1.19 11.87
N TYR A 142 -2.51 1.76 11.68
CA TYR A 142 -2.28 2.72 10.61
C TYR A 142 -1.43 2.09 9.52
N VAL A 143 -1.90 2.23 8.29
CA VAL A 143 -1.22 1.80 7.06
C VAL A 143 -1.22 2.94 6.05
N ALA A 144 -0.41 2.80 5.01
CA ALA A 144 -0.46 3.68 3.87
C ALA A 144 -0.46 2.85 2.58
N THR A 145 -1.04 3.40 1.53
CA THR A 145 -1.32 2.72 0.28
C THR A 145 -0.57 3.36 -0.88
N GLY A 146 -0.43 2.61 -1.96
CA GLY A 146 0.01 3.11 -3.23
C GLY A 146 -1.15 3.49 -4.17
N ASN A 147 -0.79 3.76 -5.41
CA ASN A 147 -1.64 4.20 -6.50
C ASN A 147 -2.62 3.12 -6.99
N ASN A 148 -3.56 3.52 -7.85
CA ASN A 148 -4.30 2.57 -8.68
C ASN A 148 -3.45 2.07 -9.85
N TYR A 149 -3.54 0.80 -10.22
CA TYR A 149 -2.96 0.25 -11.45
C TYR A 149 -3.94 0.39 -12.63
N SER A 150 -5.23 0.31 -12.35
CA SER A 150 -6.33 0.61 -13.27
C SER A 150 -7.54 1.14 -12.50
N VAL A 151 -8.42 1.84 -13.21
CA VAL A 151 -9.74 2.28 -12.75
C VAL A 151 -10.76 2.00 -13.86
N PRO A 152 -12.08 1.95 -13.56
CA PRO A 152 -13.10 1.80 -14.59
C PRO A 152 -13.02 2.87 -15.69
N ASP A 153 -13.31 2.52 -16.93
CA ASP A 153 -13.30 3.45 -18.08
C ASP A 153 -14.15 4.71 -17.83
N THR A 154 -15.29 4.55 -17.16
CA THR A 154 -16.15 5.68 -16.79
C THR A 154 -15.47 6.64 -15.84
N VAL A 155 -14.59 6.15 -14.97
CA VAL A 155 -13.79 6.98 -14.07
C VAL A 155 -12.68 7.68 -14.85
N THR A 156 -11.99 6.97 -15.74
CA THR A 156 -10.97 7.56 -16.64
C THR A 156 -11.57 8.72 -17.43
N GLN A 157 -12.71 8.51 -18.08
CA GLN A 157 -13.37 9.56 -18.86
C GLN A 157 -13.83 10.75 -17.99
N CYS A 158 -14.27 10.50 -16.77
CA CYS A 158 -14.61 11.54 -15.81
C CYS A 158 -13.37 12.37 -15.43
N ILE A 159 -12.23 11.73 -15.12
CA ILE A 159 -10.98 12.41 -14.78
C ILE A 159 -10.49 13.26 -15.97
N LEU A 160 -10.51 12.73 -17.19
CA LEU A 160 -10.13 13.48 -18.40
C LEU A 160 -11.04 14.70 -18.61
N ALA A 161 -12.34 14.55 -18.39
CA ALA A 161 -13.30 15.65 -18.50
C ALA A 161 -13.12 16.72 -17.40
N ALA A 162 -12.63 16.35 -16.22
CA ALA A 162 -12.32 17.27 -15.12
C ALA A 162 -11.09 18.16 -15.42
N GLY A 163 -10.22 17.76 -16.34
CA GLY A 163 -9.01 18.50 -16.71
C GLY A 163 -8.07 18.68 -15.50
N GLU A 164 -7.68 19.93 -15.21
CA GLU A 164 -6.75 20.25 -14.10
C GLU A 164 -7.49 20.53 -12.76
N ASP A 165 -8.79 20.39 -12.70
CA ASP A 165 -9.55 20.59 -11.46
C ASP A 165 -9.42 19.35 -10.56
N GLY A 166 -8.48 19.38 -9.63
CA GLY A 166 -8.23 18.27 -8.70
C GLY A 166 -9.43 17.90 -7.82
N ALA A 167 -10.31 18.85 -7.48
CA ALA A 167 -11.52 18.54 -6.72
C ALA A 167 -12.54 17.76 -7.59
N ALA A 168 -12.67 18.14 -8.85
CA ALA A 168 -13.51 17.43 -9.81
C ALA A 168 -12.93 16.03 -10.12
N GLN A 169 -11.60 15.91 -10.28
CA GLN A 169 -10.93 14.62 -10.46
C GLN A 169 -11.18 13.67 -9.27
N SER A 170 -10.99 14.17 -8.03
CA SER A 170 -11.26 13.37 -6.82
C SER A 170 -12.73 12.94 -6.72
N ALA A 171 -13.66 13.78 -7.19
CA ALA A 171 -15.10 13.46 -7.19
C ALA A 171 -15.48 12.33 -8.18
N CYS A 172 -14.62 12.02 -9.15
CA CYS A 172 -14.80 10.88 -10.06
C CYS A 172 -14.55 9.53 -9.40
N LEU A 173 -13.77 9.51 -8.30
CA LEU A 173 -13.35 8.29 -7.65
C LEU A 173 -14.38 7.79 -6.64
N SER A 174 -14.41 6.46 -6.44
CA SER A 174 -15.20 5.88 -5.36
C SER A 174 -14.65 6.29 -3.98
N ALA A 175 -15.53 6.62 -3.04
CA ALA A 175 -15.14 6.91 -1.66
C ALA A 175 -14.46 5.73 -0.93
N ALA A 176 -14.60 4.51 -1.45
CA ALA A 176 -13.93 3.31 -0.94
C ALA A 176 -12.61 3.01 -1.68
N ASN A 177 -12.14 3.91 -2.54
CA ASN A 177 -10.87 3.82 -3.23
C ASN A 177 -9.80 4.57 -2.43
N TYR A 178 -9.04 3.84 -1.62
CA TYR A 178 -8.01 4.39 -0.74
C TYR A 178 -6.65 4.42 -1.46
N LEU A 179 -6.57 5.16 -2.59
CA LEU A 179 -5.32 5.36 -3.33
C LEU A 179 -4.45 6.41 -2.62
N ASP A 180 -3.15 6.21 -2.60
CA ASP A 180 -2.16 7.14 -2.04
C ASP A 180 -2.64 7.78 -0.74
N ALA A 181 -3.11 6.93 0.15
CA ALA A 181 -3.82 7.33 1.36
C ALA A 181 -3.15 6.83 2.63
N VAL A 182 -3.30 7.60 3.69
CA VAL A 182 -3.11 7.13 5.06
C VAL A 182 -4.46 6.61 5.56
N VAL A 183 -4.48 5.38 6.04
CA VAL A 183 -5.71 4.69 6.46
C VAL A 183 -5.59 4.21 7.91
N SER A 184 -6.59 4.55 8.71
CA SER A 184 -6.77 4.03 10.07
C SER A 184 -7.80 2.91 10.06
N LEU A 185 -7.42 1.75 10.57
CA LEU A 185 -8.27 0.57 10.70
C LEU A 185 -8.50 0.23 12.18
N ASP A 186 -9.69 -0.19 12.53
CA ASP A 186 -9.94 -0.83 13.84
C ASP A 186 -9.21 -2.18 13.89
N MET A 187 -8.35 -2.38 14.88
CA MET A 187 -7.53 -3.60 14.97
C MET A 187 -8.35 -4.87 15.21
N THR A 188 -9.55 -4.75 15.78
CA THR A 188 -10.40 -5.89 16.11
C THR A 188 -11.22 -6.35 14.92
N THR A 189 -11.77 -5.42 14.15
CA THR A 189 -12.75 -5.69 13.09
C THR A 189 -12.19 -5.50 11.66
N GLY A 190 -11.11 -4.73 11.50
CA GLY A 190 -10.60 -4.32 10.20
C GLY A 190 -11.43 -3.21 9.55
N SER A 191 -12.42 -2.64 10.22
CA SER A 191 -13.21 -1.54 9.68
C SER A 191 -12.36 -0.28 9.54
N VAL A 192 -12.55 0.47 8.46
CA VAL A 192 -11.89 1.77 8.27
C VAL A 192 -12.51 2.79 9.21
N ASN A 193 -11.69 3.38 10.08
CA ASN A 193 -12.08 4.48 10.96
C ASN A 193 -12.10 5.81 10.19
N TRP A 194 -11.02 6.06 9.45
CA TRP A 194 -10.86 7.21 8.55
C TRP A 194 -9.78 6.91 7.51
N SER A 195 -9.79 7.65 6.42
CA SER A 195 -8.74 7.66 5.40
C SER A 195 -8.49 9.08 4.93
N THR A 196 -7.25 9.36 4.55
CA THR A 196 -6.83 10.66 4.01
C THR A 196 -5.99 10.44 2.77
N THR A 197 -6.58 10.72 1.61
CA THR A 197 -5.89 10.76 0.31
C THR A 197 -5.29 12.15 0.14
N VAL A 198 -4.06 12.23 -0.37
CA VAL A 198 -3.29 13.50 -0.44
C VAL A 198 -3.13 14.05 -1.85
N ILE A 199 -3.50 13.27 -2.86
CA ILE A 199 -3.51 13.69 -4.27
C ILE A 199 -4.86 13.36 -4.92
N PRO A 200 -5.28 14.12 -5.95
CA PRO A 200 -6.64 14.00 -6.50
C PRO A 200 -6.90 12.67 -7.18
N PHE A 201 -5.94 12.13 -7.90
CA PHE A 201 -5.95 10.79 -8.48
C PHE A 201 -4.52 10.36 -8.78
N ASP A 202 -4.30 9.05 -8.86
CA ASP A 202 -3.08 8.44 -9.35
C ASP A 202 -3.40 7.06 -9.92
N THR A 203 -3.34 6.91 -11.23
CA THR A 203 -3.50 5.63 -11.90
C THR A 203 -2.27 5.41 -12.76
N TRP A 204 -1.41 4.50 -12.34
CA TRP A 204 -0.13 4.27 -12.99
C TRP A 204 0.28 2.79 -12.89
N ASN A 205 1.04 2.31 -13.88
CA ASN A 205 1.73 1.03 -13.86
C ASN A 205 3.01 1.11 -14.73
N VAL A 206 3.84 0.07 -14.68
CA VAL A 206 5.13 0.06 -15.38
C VAL A 206 5.00 0.22 -16.90
N GLY A 207 3.84 -0.01 -17.51
CA GLY A 207 3.57 0.33 -18.91
C GLY A 207 3.72 1.83 -19.21
N CYS A 208 3.62 2.70 -18.19
CA CYS A 208 3.80 4.15 -18.34
C CYS A 208 5.27 4.61 -18.27
N LEU A 209 6.21 3.71 -18.02
CA LEU A 209 7.63 4.06 -17.94
C LEU A 209 8.20 4.48 -19.32
N ASP A 210 8.71 5.70 -19.39
CA ASP A 210 9.47 6.21 -20.56
C ASP A 210 10.92 6.55 -20.15
N ILE A 211 11.68 5.52 -19.81
CA ILE A 211 13.11 5.65 -19.41
C ILE A 211 14.04 4.88 -20.36
N GLY A 212 13.57 4.55 -21.55
CA GLY A 212 14.34 3.83 -22.56
C GLY A 212 14.49 2.32 -22.26
N LEU A 213 13.73 1.78 -21.33
CA LEU A 213 13.58 0.32 -21.16
C LEU A 213 12.51 -0.23 -22.09
N PRO A 214 12.63 -1.49 -22.56
CA PRO A 214 11.62 -2.13 -23.39
C PRO A 214 10.39 -2.49 -22.54
N VAL A 215 9.46 -1.57 -22.37
CA VAL A 215 8.17 -1.80 -21.73
C VAL A 215 7.05 -1.78 -22.76
N ASP A 216 5.95 -2.50 -22.48
CA ASP A 216 4.74 -2.46 -23.28
C ASP A 216 3.83 -1.32 -22.79
N PRO A 217 3.62 -0.25 -23.59
CA PRO A 217 2.82 0.89 -23.15
C PRO A 217 1.30 0.64 -23.24
N GLU A 218 0.85 -0.49 -23.77
CA GLU A 218 -0.58 -0.74 -24.05
C GLU A 218 -1.43 -0.75 -22.78
N HIS A 219 -0.82 -1.05 -21.64
CA HIS A 219 -1.51 -1.02 -20.34
C HIS A 219 -1.40 0.31 -19.58
N CYS A 220 -0.63 1.28 -20.10
CA CYS A 220 -0.58 2.60 -19.45
C CYS A 220 -1.97 3.26 -19.53
N PRO A 221 -2.57 3.67 -18.39
CA PRO A 221 -3.86 4.33 -18.39
C PRO A 221 -3.85 5.63 -19.20
N GLU A 222 -4.94 5.92 -19.92
CA GLU A 222 -5.08 7.18 -20.70
C GLU A 222 -4.98 8.42 -19.79
N ALA A 223 -5.54 8.34 -18.56
CA ALA A 223 -5.35 9.33 -17.52
C ALA A 223 -4.31 8.82 -16.52
N ALA A 224 -3.03 8.85 -16.92
CA ALA A 224 -1.94 8.42 -16.06
C ALA A 224 -1.66 9.44 -14.95
N GLY A 225 -1.39 8.95 -13.74
CA GLY A 225 -0.94 9.73 -12.60
C GLY A 225 0.58 9.73 -12.44
N PRO A 226 1.10 10.36 -11.37
CA PRO A 226 2.53 10.54 -11.16
C PRO A 226 3.24 9.38 -10.46
N ASP A 227 2.55 8.32 -10.04
CA ASP A 227 3.09 7.22 -9.22
C ASP A 227 3.66 7.71 -7.87
N PHE A 228 2.86 8.45 -7.13
CA PHE A 228 3.29 9.04 -5.85
C PHE A 228 2.83 8.24 -4.62
N ASP A 229 3.08 6.95 -4.65
CA ASP A 229 2.81 6.06 -3.53
C ASP A 229 3.30 6.59 -2.18
N PHE A 230 2.60 6.20 -1.12
CA PHE A 230 3.21 6.12 0.19
C PHE A 230 4.08 4.84 0.30
N GLY A 231 5.37 4.96 0.00
CA GLY A 231 6.35 3.87 0.07
C GLY A 231 6.77 3.48 1.49
N GLN A 232 6.06 3.96 2.51
CA GLN A 232 6.30 3.65 3.92
C GLN A 232 5.00 3.69 4.72
N ALA A 233 4.94 2.95 5.83
CA ALA A 233 3.83 3.05 6.77
C ALA A 233 3.96 4.31 7.65
N PRO A 234 2.83 4.86 8.14
CA PRO A 234 2.83 5.99 9.07
C PRO A 234 3.55 5.65 10.37
N MET A 235 4.22 6.63 10.93
CA MET A 235 4.89 6.55 12.22
C MET A 235 4.10 7.35 13.26
N LEU A 236 3.62 6.66 14.31
CA LEU A 236 2.93 7.31 15.43
C LEU A 236 3.94 8.02 16.34
N TYR A 237 3.70 9.30 16.60
CA TYR A 237 4.50 10.11 17.53
C TYR A 237 3.62 11.09 18.31
N SER A 238 4.18 11.70 19.36
CA SER A 238 3.44 12.66 20.18
C SER A 238 4.17 13.98 20.28
N VAL A 239 3.44 15.09 20.28
CA VAL A 239 3.95 16.44 20.50
C VAL A 239 3.22 17.10 21.67
N GLY A 240 3.86 18.09 22.30
CA GLY A 240 3.32 18.82 23.44
C GLY A 240 3.37 18.02 24.75
N ASN A 241 2.89 18.62 25.83
CA ASN A 241 2.94 18.05 27.17
C ASN A 241 1.59 18.23 27.89
N GLY A 242 1.26 17.32 28.81
CA GLY A 242 0.07 17.39 29.67
C GLY A 242 -1.22 17.47 28.83
N LYS A 243 -2.02 18.51 29.08
CA LYS A 243 -3.30 18.71 28.38
C LYS A 243 -3.15 19.11 26.90
N ASN A 244 -1.95 19.56 26.50
CA ASN A 244 -1.65 19.97 25.12
C ASN A 244 -0.96 18.84 24.34
N LYS A 245 -0.86 17.63 24.90
CA LYS A 245 -0.31 16.48 24.21
C LYS A 245 -1.24 16.06 23.06
N ARG A 246 -0.67 15.94 21.86
CA ARG A 246 -1.34 15.44 20.65
C ARG A 246 -0.55 14.26 20.11
N ASP A 247 -1.27 13.23 19.68
CA ASP A 247 -0.70 12.09 18.97
C ASP A 247 -0.88 12.34 17.46
N LEU A 248 0.20 12.23 16.72
CA LEU A 248 0.28 12.52 15.29
C LEU A 248 0.86 11.32 14.54
N LEU A 249 0.59 11.28 13.25
CA LEU A 249 1.18 10.33 12.31
C LEU A 249 2.13 11.08 11.38
N GLY A 250 3.37 10.64 11.26
CA GLY A 250 4.34 11.14 10.29
C GLY A 250 4.52 10.13 9.17
N VAL A 251 4.44 10.57 7.92
CA VAL A 251 4.59 9.67 6.77
C VAL A 251 5.15 10.43 5.57
N GLY A 252 6.12 9.83 4.88
CA GLY A 252 6.68 10.36 3.65
C GLY A 252 6.08 9.66 2.42
N GLN A 253 6.11 10.35 1.29
CA GLN A 253 5.55 9.94 0.01
C GLN A 253 6.60 10.00 -1.11
N LYS A 254 6.45 9.23 -2.16
CA LYS A 254 7.31 9.28 -3.37
C LYS A 254 7.42 10.69 -3.97
N SER A 255 6.41 11.54 -3.77
CA SER A 255 6.44 12.96 -4.19
C SER A 255 7.54 13.80 -3.53
N GLY A 256 8.28 13.27 -2.56
CA GLY A 256 9.22 14.03 -1.74
C GLY A 256 8.56 14.87 -0.65
N GLN A 257 7.22 14.81 -0.53
CA GLN A 257 6.47 15.41 0.57
C GLN A 257 6.51 14.52 1.81
N PHE A 258 6.71 15.15 2.97
CA PHE A 258 6.47 14.53 4.26
C PHE A 258 5.22 15.13 4.89
N TRP A 259 4.32 14.28 5.36
CA TRP A 259 3.01 14.64 5.87
C TRP A 259 2.92 14.36 7.36
N SER A 260 2.23 15.22 8.09
CA SER A 260 1.83 14.97 9.46
C SER A 260 0.33 15.09 9.60
N LEU A 261 -0.30 14.03 10.14
CA LEU A 261 -1.74 13.92 10.30
C LEU A 261 -2.10 13.77 11.78
N ASP A 262 -3.25 14.24 12.15
CA ASP A 262 -3.84 14.00 13.47
C ASP A 262 -4.27 12.54 13.59
N ALA A 263 -3.84 11.83 14.62
CA ALA A 263 -4.09 10.40 14.77
C ALA A 263 -5.56 10.06 15.08
N ASP A 264 -6.34 11.01 15.62
CA ASP A 264 -7.75 10.80 15.91
C ASP A 264 -8.62 10.96 14.67
N THR A 265 -8.29 11.92 13.79
CA THR A 265 -9.19 12.37 12.72
C THR A 265 -8.65 12.15 11.30
N GLY A 266 -7.35 11.90 11.16
CA GLY A 266 -6.67 11.84 9.87
C GLY A 266 -6.46 13.22 9.21
N GLN A 267 -6.85 14.33 9.84
CA GLN A 267 -6.67 15.66 9.27
C GLN A 267 -5.18 16.00 9.16
N ILE A 268 -4.80 16.55 8.01
CA ILE A 268 -3.44 17.05 7.77
C ILE A 268 -3.18 18.23 8.71
N VAL A 269 -2.13 18.11 9.54
CA VAL A 269 -1.68 19.15 10.47
C VAL A 269 -0.63 20.04 9.80
N TRP A 270 0.30 19.42 9.07
CA TRP A 270 1.29 20.10 8.24
C TRP A 270 1.86 19.15 7.19
N SER A 271 2.44 19.72 6.16
CA SER A 271 3.29 19.00 5.20
C SER A 271 4.52 19.82 4.86
N THR A 272 5.57 19.16 4.40
CA THR A 272 6.79 19.83 3.95
C THR A 272 7.43 19.07 2.80
N GLN A 273 7.86 19.80 1.76
CA GLN A 273 8.69 19.25 0.70
C GLN A 273 10.12 19.13 1.22
N SER A 274 10.69 17.95 1.21
CA SER A 274 12.05 17.70 1.69
C SER A 274 13.03 17.29 0.60
N GLY A 275 12.53 16.83 -0.53
CA GLY A 275 13.34 16.42 -1.68
C GLY A 275 12.59 16.49 -2.99
N VAL A 276 13.25 16.08 -4.06
CA VAL A 276 12.64 15.93 -5.39
C VAL A 276 11.97 14.57 -5.45
N GLY A 277 10.66 14.53 -5.63
CA GLY A 277 9.93 13.27 -5.78
C GLY A 277 10.21 12.59 -7.13
N GLY A 278 9.70 11.38 -7.31
CA GLY A 278 9.75 10.64 -8.56
C GLY A 278 9.21 9.23 -8.39
N ILE A 279 9.00 8.51 -9.49
CA ILE A 279 8.45 7.15 -9.51
C ILE A 279 9.26 6.13 -8.67
N ALA A 280 10.57 6.36 -8.52
CA ALA A 280 11.45 5.59 -7.62
C ALA A 280 12.21 6.53 -6.68
N GLY A 281 11.67 7.71 -6.43
CA GLY A 281 12.20 8.75 -5.55
C GLY A 281 11.39 8.97 -4.30
N GLY A 282 11.66 10.08 -3.61
CA GLY A 282 10.98 10.48 -2.40
C GLY A 282 11.23 9.54 -1.23
N PHE A 283 10.25 9.43 -0.34
CA PHE A 283 10.36 8.63 0.87
C PHE A 283 9.91 7.19 0.66
N ILE A 284 10.84 6.25 0.82
CA ILE A 284 10.59 4.81 0.70
C ILE A 284 11.14 4.09 1.94
N TRP A 285 10.49 3.00 2.36
CA TRP A 285 10.90 2.04 3.39
C TRP A 285 10.83 2.48 4.86
N GLY A 286 10.59 3.71 5.16
CA GLY A 286 10.28 4.11 6.53
C GLY A 286 11.06 5.31 7.06
N SER A 287 10.58 5.81 8.18
CA SER A 287 11.09 6.96 8.92
C SER A 287 11.32 6.60 10.37
N ALA A 288 12.01 7.46 11.11
CA ALA A 288 12.29 7.27 12.52
C ALA A 288 12.03 8.55 13.31
N THR A 289 11.90 8.44 14.64
CA THR A 289 11.80 9.57 15.54
C THR A 289 12.62 9.33 16.81
N ASP A 290 13.21 10.39 17.33
CA ASP A 290 13.81 10.45 18.67
C ASP A 290 12.86 11.05 19.72
N GLY A 291 11.59 11.29 19.35
CA GLY A 291 10.59 11.95 20.16
C GLY A 291 10.61 13.47 20.09
N ILE A 292 11.60 14.07 19.40
CA ILE A 292 11.75 15.52 19.19
C ILE A 292 11.73 15.84 17.70
N ARG A 293 12.40 15.03 16.90
CA ARG A 293 12.54 15.16 15.45
C ARG A 293 12.00 13.96 14.74
N LEU A 294 11.60 14.16 13.48
CA LEU A 294 11.30 13.10 12.53
C LEU A 294 12.46 13.01 11.53
N TYR A 295 12.90 11.79 11.24
CA TYR A 295 13.98 11.48 10.32
C TYR A 295 13.42 10.67 9.17
N GLY A 296 13.53 11.16 7.95
CA GLY A 296 13.17 10.48 6.73
C GLY A 296 14.38 10.32 5.82
N SER A 297 14.45 9.23 5.09
CA SER A 297 15.43 9.03 4.02
C SER A 297 14.75 9.32 2.69
N ASP A 298 15.24 10.31 1.98
CA ASP A 298 14.75 10.72 0.66
C ASP A 298 15.66 10.14 -0.42
N ALA A 299 15.06 9.36 -1.34
CA ALA A 299 15.75 8.80 -2.48
C ALA A 299 15.47 9.65 -3.74
N ASN A 300 16.52 10.00 -4.48
CA ASN A 300 16.42 10.80 -5.70
C ASN A 300 16.72 9.95 -6.94
N SER A 301 16.15 8.76 -7.01
CA SER A 301 16.27 7.87 -8.17
C SER A 301 15.15 8.18 -9.17
N PHE A 302 15.52 8.46 -10.40
CA PHE A 302 14.58 8.82 -11.48
C PHE A 302 13.67 10.02 -11.14
N ALA A 303 14.29 11.08 -10.61
CA ALA A 303 13.66 12.36 -10.36
C ALA A 303 13.58 13.20 -11.63
#